data_5eedd9418bd332ee3aa7988e45b40b6c
#
_entry.id   5eedd9418bd332ee3aa7988e45b40b6c
#
_cell.length_a   1.000
_cell.length_b   1.000
_cell.length_c   1.000
_cell.angle_alpha   90.00
_cell.angle_beta   90.00
_cell.angle_gamma   90.00
#
_symmetry.space_group_name_H-M   'P 1'
#
loop_
_entity.id
_entity.type
_entity.pdbx_description
1 polymer ?
#
loop_
_entity_poly.entity_id
_entity_poly.type
_entity_poly.pdbx_seq_one_letter_code
_entity_poly.pdbx_strand_id
1 'polypeptide(L)'
;MERIWIFMKITEDIIYAGVNDHQVDLFEGQYRVPNGMAYNSYVILDEKTAVMDTVDANFADEWLANVAKALDGRKPDYLIVQHMEPDHSANIENFVKAYPEATVVANTKTFAMMKNFFPKMDLAGKKLEVKDGESLALGKHVLT
;
A
#
# COMPACT_ATOMS: atom_id res chain seq x y z
N MET A 1 -1.32 -29.77 -12.65
CA MET A 1 -0.07 -28.99 -12.62
C MET A 1 -0.21 -27.92 -11.53
N GLU A 2 0.52 -28.07 -10.46
CA GLU A 2 0.52 -27.04 -9.40
C GLU A 2 1.14 -25.78 -9.95
N ARG A 3 0.42 -24.66 -9.83
CA ARG A 3 1.00 -23.35 -10.11
C ARG A 3 1.97 -23.01 -9.01
N ILE A 4 3.26 -23.02 -9.29
CA ILE A 4 4.27 -22.47 -8.40
C ILE A 4 4.11 -20.96 -8.47
N TRP A 5 3.52 -20.38 -7.43
CA TRP A 5 3.46 -18.94 -7.29
C TRP A 5 4.82 -18.46 -6.81
N ILE A 6 5.58 -17.88 -7.71
CA ILE A 6 6.84 -17.23 -7.34
C ILE A 6 6.48 -15.86 -6.77
N PHE A 7 6.56 -15.72 -5.47
CA PHE A 7 6.52 -14.41 -4.82
C PHE A 7 7.81 -13.66 -5.14
N MET A 8 7.68 -12.42 -5.56
CA MET A 8 8.85 -11.56 -5.67
C MET A 8 9.24 -11.08 -4.27
N LYS A 9 10.10 -11.81 -3.62
CA LYS A 9 10.68 -11.42 -2.35
C LYS A 9 11.87 -10.49 -2.59
N ILE A 10 11.86 -9.34 -1.94
CA ILE A 10 13.02 -8.44 -1.90
C ILE A 10 14.01 -8.96 -0.88
N THR A 11 13.51 -9.34 0.29
CA THR A 11 14.21 -10.10 1.33
C THR A 11 13.28 -11.16 1.88
N GLU A 12 13.69 -11.96 2.85
CA GLU A 12 12.80 -12.93 3.51
C GLU A 12 11.58 -12.26 4.15
N ASP A 13 11.74 -11.02 4.59
CA ASP A 13 10.71 -10.29 5.33
C ASP A 13 9.98 -9.22 4.49
N ILE A 14 10.49 -8.88 3.31
CA ILE A 14 9.92 -7.83 2.45
C ILE A 14 9.49 -8.45 1.13
N ILE A 15 8.17 -8.41 0.87
CA ILE A 15 7.55 -9.02 -0.30
C ILE A 15 6.96 -7.93 -1.17
N TYR A 16 7.25 -7.97 -2.47
CA TYR A 16 6.66 -7.08 -3.45
C TYR A 16 5.18 -7.45 -3.67
N ALA A 17 4.31 -6.47 -3.50
CA ALA A 17 2.86 -6.63 -3.68
C ALA A 17 2.28 -5.67 -4.74
N GLY A 18 3.14 -4.97 -5.47
CA GLY A 18 2.73 -4.03 -6.51
C GLY A 18 2.20 -4.70 -7.77
N VAL A 19 1.86 -3.87 -8.75
CA VAL A 19 1.33 -4.32 -10.06
C VAL A 19 2.08 -3.63 -11.19
N ASN A 20 2.13 -4.29 -12.34
CA ASN A 20 2.66 -3.74 -13.57
C ASN A 20 1.49 -3.41 -14.51
N ASP A 21 1.38 -2.14 -14.87
CA ASP A 21 0.38 -1.65 -15.79
C ASP A 21 0.96 -1.60 -17.21
N HIS A 22 0.56 -2.52 -18.05
CA HIS A 22 0.98 -2.60 -19.45
C HIS A 22 0.00 -1.95 -20.42
N GLN A 23 -1.10 -1.38 -19.91
CA GLN A 23 -2.17 -0.80 -20.73
C GLN A 23 -2.13 0.73 -20.76
N VAL A 24 -1.54 1.35 -19.75
CA VAL A 24 -1.42 2.81 -19.70
C VAL A 24 -0.42 3.29 -20.76
N ASP A 25 -0.83 4.25 -21.55
CA ASP A 25 0.02 4.91 -22.57
C ASP A 25 0.41 6.34 -22.15
N LEU A 26 -0.43 6.98 -21.34
CA LEU A 26 -0.20 8.30 -20.78
C LEU A 26 -0.34 8.26 -19.26
N PHE A 27 0.78 8.32 -18.56
CA PHE A 27 0.79 8.44 -17.10
C PHE A 27 0.32 9.83 -16.69
N GLU A 28 -0.66 9.89 -15.79
CA GLU A 28 -1.32 11.13 -15.36
C GLU A 28 -1.86 11.99 -16.51
N GLY A 29 -2.14 11.38 -17.67
CA GLY A 29 -2.61 12.08 -18.86
C GLY A 29 -1.57 12.97 -19.54
N GLN A 30 -0.31 12.92 -19.11
CA GLN A 30 0.75 13.84 -19.56
C GLN A 30 2.00 13.15 -20.09
N TYR A 31 2.43 12.09 -19.45
CA TYR A 31 3.72 11.46 -19.73
C TYR A 31 3.55 10.19 -20.54
N ARG A 32 4.21 10.13 -21.70
CA ARG A 32 4.24 8.89 -22.49
C ARG A 32 5.02 7.81 -21.78
N VAL A 33 4.40 6.64 -21.65
CA VAL A 33 4.98 5.46 -20.99
C VAL A 33 4.85 4.23 -21.89
N PRO A 34 5.67 4.15 -22.96
CA PRO A 34 5.52 3.12 -23.99
C PRO A 34 5.68 1.68 -23.44
N ASN A 35 6.36 1.53 -22.32
CA ASN A 35 6.56 0.24 -21.65
C ASN A 35 5.64 0.05 -20.44
N GLY A 36 4.66 0.95 -20.25
CA GLY A 36 3.76 0.92 -19.10
C GLY A 36 4.36 1.52 -17.83
N MET A 37 3.71 1.26 -16.71
CA MET A 37 4.11 1.73 -15.38
C MET A 37 4.11 0.60 -14.38
N ALA A 38 5.00 0.66 -13.41
CA ALA A 38 4.98 -0.18 -12.22
C ALA A 38 4.48 0.64 -11.04
N TYR A 39 3.45 0.16 -10.36
CA TYR A 39 2.96 0.75 -9.12
C TYR A 39 3.48 -0.08 -7.96
N ASN A 40 4.44 0.45 -7.22
CA ASN A 40 5.19 -0.30 -6.23
C ASN A 40 4.49 -0.27 -4.87
N SER A 41 4.26 -1.43 -4.34
CA SER A 41 3.73 -1.66 -3.01
C SER A 41 4.44 -2.85 -2.39
N TYR A 42 4.66 -2.81 -1.08
CA TYR A 42 5.42 -3.84 -0.38
C TYR A 42 4.69 -4.27 0.89
N VAL A 43 4.89 -5.51 1.28
CA VAL A 43 4.46 -6.01 2.59
C VAL A 43 5.71 -6.36 3.39
N ILE A 44 5.81 -5.80 4.58
CA ILE A 44 6.90 -6.08 5.54
C ILE A 44 6.35 -6.98 6.62
N LEU A 45 6.89 -8.20 6.69
CA LEU A 45 6.52 -9.21 7.66
C LEU A 45 7.46 -9.16 8.86
N ASP A 46 6.91 -8.76 10.01
CA ASP A 46 7.64 -8.69 11.27
C ASP A 46 6.67 -8.98 12.41
N GLU A 47 7.01 -8.69 13.64
CA GLU A 47 6.09 -8.78 14.78
C GLU A 47 4.83 -7.93 14.51
N LYS A 48 5.04 -6.72 13.99
CA LYS A 48 3.99 -5.91 13.36
C LYS A 48 4.15 -5.96 11.86
N THR A 49 3.06 -6.14 11.14
CA THR A 49 3.05 -6.25 9.68
C THR A 49 2.61 -4.93 9.07
N ALA A 50 3.38 -4.42 8.13
CA ALA A 50 3.10 -3.16 7.45
C ALA A 50 2.93 -3.39 5.94
N VAL A 51 1.94 -2.69 5.37
CA VAL A 51 1.75 -2.58 3.92
C VAL A 51 2.17 -1.17 3.51
N MET A 52 3.05 -1.08 2.51
CA MET A 52 3.62 0.18 2.03
C MET A 52 2.92 0.64 0.77
N ASP A 53 2.19 1.73 0.84
CA ASP A 53 1.41 2.35 -0.24
C ASP A 53 0.38 1.40 -0.88
N THR A 54 -0.44 1.95 -1.75
CA THR A 54 -1.39 1.21 -2.59
C THR A 54 -1.01 1.36 -4.06
N VAL A 55 -1.94 1.09 -4.97
CA VAL A 55 -1.72 1.18 -6.40
C VAL A 55 -2.87 1.92 -7.08
N ASP A 56 -2.78 2.10 -8.40
CA ASP A 56 -3.81 2.70 -9.23
C ASP A 56 -5.18 2.00 -9.07
N ALA A 57 -6.24 2.77 -9.18
CA ALA A 57 -7.63 2.31 -8.99
C ALA A 57 -8.02 1.13 -9.88
N ASN A 58 -7.49 1.06 -11.09
CA ASN A 58 -7.80 -0.01 -12.04
C ASN A 58 -7.27 -1.38 -11.63
N PHE A 59 -6.37 -1.44 -10.66
CA PHE A 59 -5.70 -2.66 -10.21
C PHE A 59 -6.05 -3.04 -8.77
N ALA A 60 -7.19 -2.58 -8.26
CA ALA A 60 -7.63 -2.83 -6.89
C ALA A 60 -7.67 -4.32 -6.54
N ASP A 61 -8.30 -5.14 -7.36
CA ASP A 61 -8.48 -6.55 -7.09
C ASP A 61 -7.15 -7.31 -7.14
N GLU A 62 -6.30 -7.01 -8.14
CA GLU A 62 -4.98 -7.62 -8.27
C GLU A 62 -4.09 -7.27 -7.06
N TRP A 63 -4.07 -5.99 -6.68
CA TRP A 63 -3.28 -5.54 -5.53
C TRP A 63 -3.75 -6.16 -4.23
N LEU A 64 -5.06 -6.17 -3.96
CA LEU A 64 -5.60 -6.81 -2.75
C LEU A 64 -5.29 -8.30 -2.71
N ALA A 65 -5.33 -8.99 -3.85
CA ALA A 65 -4.92 -10.39 -3.94
C ALA A 65 -3.43 -10.58 -3.66
N ASN A 66 -2.57 -9.69 -4.17
CA ASN A 66 -1.13 -9.71 -3.92
C ASN A 66 -0.81 -9.47 -2.44
N VAL A 67 -1.49 -8.51 -1.82
CA VAL A 67 -1.35 -8.23 -0.38
C VAL A 67 -1.79 -9.44 0.45
N ALA A 68 -2.94 -10.03 0.14
CA ALA A 68 -3.45 -11.20 0.85
C ALA A 68 -2.48 -12.39 0.78
N LYS A 69 -1.88 -12.64 -0.39
CA LYS A 69 -0.86 -13.67 -0.57
C LYS A 69 0.38 -13.39 0.27
N ALA A 70 0.87 -12.16 0.22
CA ALA A 70 2.06 -11.76 0.98
C ALA A 70 1.83 -11.88 2.48
N LEU A 71 0.64 -11.56 2.96
CA LEU A 71 0.25 -11.68 4.37
C LEU A 71 0.15 -13.13 4.84
N ASP A 72 -0.18 -14.06 3.95
CA ASP A 72 -0.30 -15.50 4.23
C ASP A 72 -1.12 -15.81 5.50
N GLY A 73 -2.31 -15.24 5.58
CA GLY A 73 -3.23 -15.39 6.71
C GLY A 73 -3.00 -14.42 7.86
N ARG A 74 -1.94 -13.64 7.85
CA ARG A 74 -1.73 -12.58 8.84
C ARG A 74 -2.67 -11.41 8.59
N LYS A 75 -3.01 -10.68 9.66
CA LYS A 75 -3.70 -9.40 9.58
C LYS A 75 -2.66 -8.28 9.57
N PRO A 76 -2.76 -7.30 8.66
CA PRO A 76 -1.84 -6.18 8.67
C PRO A 76 -2.13 -5.26 9.86
N ASP A 77 -1.07 -4.78 10.50
CA ASP A 77 -1.17 -3.81 11.58
C ASP A 77 -1.23 -2.38 11.04
N TYR A 78 -0.51 -2.12 9.96
CA TYR A 78 -0.34 -0.79 9.40
C TYR A 78 -0.50 -0.74 7.89
N LEU A 79 -1.10 0.34 7.40
CA LEU A 79 -0.93 0.83 6.03
C LEU A 79 -0.11 2.11 6.11
N ILE A 80 1.08 2.11 5.53
CA ILE A 80 1.96 3.29 5.47
C ILE A 80 1.68 4.02 4.17
N VAL A 81 1.22 5.26 4.24
CA VAL A 81 0.95 6.09 3.07
C VAL A 81 2.03 7.14 2.95
N GLN A 82 2.91 6.96 1.97
CA GLN A 82 4.05 7.83 1.74
C GLN A 82 3.68 9.05 0.91
N HIS A 83 2.75 8.91 -0.04
CA HIS A 83 2.22 10.03 -0.76
C HIS A 83 0.84 9.75 -1.39
N MET A 84 0.17 10.82 -1.85
CA MET A 84 -1.23 10.78 -2.23
C MET A 84 -1.49 10.86 -3.74
N GLU A 85 -0.48 10.66 -4.58
CA GLU A 85 -0.72 10.52 -6.01
C GLU A 85 -1.56 9.26 -6.28
N PRO A 86 -2.49 9.29 -7.26
CA PRO A 86 -3.47 8.22 -7.46
C PRO A 86 -2.87 6.82 -7.64
N ASP A 87 -1.69 6.74 -8.24
CA ASP A 87 -0.98 5.48 -8.46
C ASP A 87 -0.46 4.83 -7.17
N HIS A 88 -0.49 5.54 -6.05
CA HIS A 88 -0.11 5.05 -4.73
C HIS A 88 -1.20 5.20 -3.67
N SER A 89 -2.31 5.88 -3.96
CA SER A 89 -3.32 6.20 -2.96
C SER A 89 -4.75 5.74 -3.29
N ALA A 90 -5.02 5.40 -4.54
CA ALA A 90 -6.39 5.17 -5.00
C ALA A 90 -7.10 4.02 -4.25
N ASN A 91 -6.36 3.08 -3.68
CA ASN A 91 -6.91 1.92 -2.99
C ASN A 91 -6.87 2.00 -1.46
N ILE A 92 -6.59 3.17 -0.88
CA ILE A 92 -6.60 3.35 0.58
C ILE A 92 -7.94 2.95 1.17
N GLU A 93 -9.04 3.44 0.61
CA GLU A 93 -10.39 3.12 1.09
C GLU A 93 -10.70 1.62 0.95
N ASN A 94 -10.30 1.00 -0.15
CA ASN A 94 -10.46 -0.44 -0.36
C ASN A 94 -9.68 -1.26 0.68
N PHE A 95 -8.47 -0.84 1.00
CA PHE A 95 -7.66 -1.46 2.05
C PHE A 95 -8.33 -1.37 3.42
N VAL A 96 -8.82 -0.19 3.78
CA VAL A 96 -9.49 0.05 5.07
C VAL A 96 -10.76 -0.81 5.19
N LYS A 97 -11.49 -1.00 4.10
CA LYS A 97 -12.65 -1.89 4.08
C LYS A 97 -12.27 -3.36 4.22
N ALA A 98 -11.18 -3.78 3.58
CA ALA A 98 -10.71 -5.15 3.65
C ALA A 98 -10.06 -5.49 5.01
N TYR A 99 -9.39 -4.53 5.63
CA TYR A 99 -8.65 -4.69 6.89
C TYR A 99 -9.01 -3.58 7.89
N PRO A 100 -10.23 -3.62 8.45
CA PRO A 100 -10.72 -2.54 9.31
C PRO A 100 -9.98 -2.39 10.64
N GLU A 101 -9.20 -3.39 11.03
CA GLU A 101 -8.37 -3.37 12.24
C GLU A 101 -7.03 -2.66 12.04
N ALA A 102 -6.61 -2.45 10.79
CA ALA A 102 -5.34 -1.82 10.48
C ALA A 102 -5.34 -0.33 10.78
N THR A 103 -4.18 0.18 11.21
CA THR A 103 -3.96 1.61 11.43
C THR A 103 -3.30 2.22 10.20
N VAL A 104 -3.85 3.31 9.70
CA VAL A 104 -3.24 4.10 8.61
C VAL A 104 -2.21 5.04 9.21
N VAL A 105 -0.99 5.00 8.68
CA VAL A 105 0.14 5.82 9.13
C VAL A 105 0.51 6.80 8.03
N ALA A 106 0.52 8.08 8.35
CA ALA A 106 0.85 9.14 7.41
C ALA A 106 1.18 10.43 8.15
N ASN A 107 1.64 11.45 7.42
CA ASN A 107 1.82 12.78 8.00
C ASN A 107 0.53 13.59 7.97
N THR A 108 0.55 14.76 8.63
CA THR A 108 -0.61 15.68 8.73
C THR A 108 -1.17 16.08 7.38
N LYS A 109 -0.30 16.42 6.42
CA LYS A 109 -0.70 16.85 5.07
C LYS A 109 -1.38 15.73 4.32
N THR A 110 -0.84 14.52 4.42
CA THR A 110 -1.39 13.34 3.77
C THR A 110 -2.78 13.03 4.29
N PHE A 111 -3.01 13.09 5.60
CA PHE A 111 -4.35 12.90 6.15
C PHE A 111 -5.34 13.99 5.71
N ALA A 112 -4.90 15.23 5.58
CA ALA A 112 -5.74 16.31 5.05
C ALA A 112 -6.14 16.04 3.59
N MET A 113 -5.20 15.55 2.76
CA MET A 113 -5.46 15.15 1.39
C MET A 113 -6.42 13.96 1.30
N MET A 114 -6.28 12.97 2.18
CA MET A 114 -7.18 11.82 2.24
C MET A 114 -8.64 12.25 2.44
N LYS A 115 -8.89 13.24 3.26
CA LYS A 115 -10.25 13.78 3.46
C LYS A 115 -10.84 14.35 2.17
N ASN A 116 -10.01 14.96 1.33
CA ASN A 116 -10.45 15.52 0.06
C ASN A 116 -10.72 14.43 -0.97
N PHE A 117 -9.88 13.41 -1.04
CA PHE A 117 -10.03 12.30 -1.98
C PHE A 117 -11.11 11.28 -1.56
N PHE A 118 -11.25 11.07 -0.25
CA PHE A 118 -12.17 10.09 0.32
C PHE A 118 -13.04 10.73 1.42
N PRO A 119 -13.93 11.67 1.06
CA PRO A 119 -14.69 12.46 2.05
C PRO A 119 -15.61 11.63 2.94
N LYS A 120 -15.99 10.43 2.50
CA LYS A 120 -16.85 9.52 3.27
C LYS A 120 -16.08 8.47 4.06
N MET A 121 -14.76 8.41 3.90
CA MET A 121 -13.93 7.44 4.62
C MET A 121 -13.77 7.88 6.07
N ASP A 122 -14.14 7.00 6.99
CA ASP A 122 -13.94 7.19 8.43
C ASP A 122 -12.89 6.18 8.91
N LEU A 123 -11.77 6.67 9.41
CA LEU A 123 -10.72 5.82 9.96
C LEU A 123 -11.02 5.35 11.39
N ALA A 124 -12.09 5.85 12.01
CA ALA A 124 -12.59 5.42 13.32
C ALA A 124 -11.50 5.34 14.41
N GLY A 125 -10.60 6.31 14.43
CA GLY A 125 -9.46 6.32 15.36
C GLY A 125 -8.30 5.41 14.96
N LYS A 126 -8.38 4.70 13.86
CA LYS A 126 -7.31 3.85 13.30
C LYS A 126 -6.37 4.68 12.43
N LYS A 127 -5.77 5.69 13.01
CA LYS A 127 -4.89 6.63 12.34
C LYS A 127 -3.72 7.00 13.26
N LEU A 128 -2.51 6.91 12.71
CA LEU A 128 -1.29 7.33 13.40
C LEU A 128 -0.61 8.41 12.57
N GLU A 129 -0.57 9.61 13.11
CA GLU A 129 0.11 10.74 12.49
C GLU A 129 1.58 10.75 12.89
N VAL A 130 2.47 10.81 11.92
CA VAL A 130 3.92 10.84 12.12
C VAL A 130 4.53 12.07 11.45
N LYS A 131 5.66 12.51 11.98
CA LYS A 131 6.46 13.61 11.44
C LYS A 131 7.72 13.06 10.79
N ASP A 132 8.32 13.87 9.92
CA ASP A 132 9.62 13.56 9.33
C ASP A 132 10.66 13.25 10.41
N GLY A 133 11.38 12.16 10.25
CA GLY A 133 12.39 11.70 11.20
C GLY A 133 11.86 10.89 12.38
N GLU A 134 10.55 10.77 12.56
CA GLU A 134 9.98 9.86 13.56
C GLU A 134 10.08 8.43 13.10
N SER A 135 10.26 7.52 14.04
CA SER A 135 10.42 6.09 13.76
C SER A 135 9.22 5.28 14.19
N LEU A 136 8.89 4.26 13.41
CA LEU A 136 7.88 3.26 13.72
C LEU A 136 8.55 1.89 13.80
N ALA A 137 8.56 1.29 14.98
CA ALA A 137 9.13 -0.04 15.17
C ALA A 137 8.11 -1.13 14.80
N LEU A 138 8.54 -2.09 14.00
CA LEU A 138 7.74 -3.27 13.62
C LEU A 138 8.18 -4.54 14.35
N GLY A 139 9.30 -4.48 15.04
CA GLY A 139 10.00 -5.58 15.69
C GLY A 139 11.49 -5.49 15.36
N LYS A 140 11.97 -6.32 14.44
CA LYS A 140 13.35 -6.21 13.91
C LYS A 140 13.53 -5.00 13.01
N HIS A 141 12.48 -4.63 12.26
CA HIS A 141 12.50 -3.51 11.34
C HIS A 141 12.04 -2.24 12.04
N VAL A 142 12.72 -1.14 11.74
CA VAL A 142 12.33 0.20 12.17
C VAL A 142 12.20 1.07 10.92
N LEU A 143 11.03 1.65 10.70
CA LEU A 143 10.77 2.58 9.62
C LEU A 143 11.01 4.00 10.13
N THR A 144 11.76 4.80 9.37
CA THR A 144 12.04 6.20 9.71
C THR A 144 11.73 7.10 8.54
#